data_f52a8d7a5aefe700b4c480d5f90e42cf
#
_entry.id   f52a8d7a5aefe700b4c480d5f90e42cf
#
_cell.length_a   1.000
_cell.length_b   1.000
_cell.length_c   1.000
_cell.angle_alpha   90.00
_cell.angle_beta   90.00
_cell.angle_gamma   90.00
#
_symmetry.space_group_name_H-M   'P 1'
#
loop_
_entity.id
_entity.type
_entity.pdbx_description
1 polymer ?
#
loop_
_entity_poly.entity_id
_entity_poly.type
_entity_poly.pdbx_seq_one_letter_code
_entity_poly.pdbx_strand_id
1 'polypeptide(L)'
;VFSLATSFVSSALGAWILFGPASAATWGGVGAVIGYALGTAFPLFILINLGEKFRKLFPKAKTLIEVIRLKFGKNLFKLILFLSIFYMLIFLIAEVTAVSMLINYISGTSLWITALIVILSSLIYTLYGGLRASIFTDNIQFIIFIILLIISFSYLISFNSEQFNIDLIKLNKPFLLSSDYVPNFTAGLTFFIPVAATNLFHQGNWQR
;
A
#
# COMPACT_ATOMS: atom_id res chain seq x y z
N VAL A 1 14.25 -0.38 -16.55
CA VAL A 1 14.35 0.17 -15.18
C VAL A 1 13.12 1.02 -14.86
N PHE A 2 12.76 2.00 -15.70
CA PHE A 2 11.62 2.90 -15.45
C PHE A 2 10.29 2.14 -15.27
N SER A 3 9.95 1.22 -16.17
CA SER A 3 8.72 0.42 -16.11
C SER A 3 8.61 -0.43 -14.83
N LEU A 4 9.72 -0.95 -14.30
CA LEU A 4 9.72 -1.67 -13.03
C LEU A 4 9.54 -0.73 -11.83
N ALA A 5 10.12 0.47 -11.89
CA ALA A 5 9.95 1.46 -10.84
C ALA A 5 8.50 1.96 -10.77
N THR A 6 7.88 2.27 -11.91
CA THR A 6 6.47 2.69 -11.98
C THR A 6 5.52 1.57 -11.54
N SER A 7 5.78 0.32 -11.94
CA SER A 7 5.03 -0.85 -11.47
C SER A 7 5.17 -1.04 -9.96
N PHE A 8 6.37 -0.83 -9.41
CA PHE A 8 6.59 -0.93 -7.97
C PHE A 8 5.77 0.11 -7.19
N VAL A 9 5.80 1.36 -7.62
CA VAL A 9 5.02 2.44 -7.01
C VAL A 9 3.52 2.15 -7.13
N SER A 10 3.04 1.80 -8.33
CA SER A 10 1.63 1.52 -8.58
C SER A 10 1.11 0.36 -7.74
N SER A 11 1.90 -0.71 -7.58
CA SER A 11 1.49 -1.86 -6.76
C SER A 11 1.41 -1.56 -5.26
N ALA A 12 2.06 -0.51 -4.80
CA ALA A 12 1.94 -0.03 -3.42
C ALA A 12 0.73 0.91 -3.23
N LEU A 13 0.16 1.44 -4.32
CA LEU A 13 -0.96 2.37 -4.31
C LEU A 13 -2.28 1.62 -4.53
N GLY A 14 -2.70 0.82 -3.56
CA GLY A 14 -3.98 0.14 -3.60
C GLY A 14 -5.15 1.00 -3.10
N ALA A 15 -6.37 0.49 -3.23
CA ALA A 15 -7.59 1.15 -2.75
C ALA A 15 -7.59 1.37 -1.23
N TRP A 16 -6.84 0.57 -0.49
CA TRP A 16 -6.63 0.74 0.95
C TRP A 16 -6.09 2.13 1.32
N ILE A 17 -5.28 2.75 0.46
CA ILE A 17 -4.71 4.09 0.70
C ILE A 17 -5.79 5.17 0.80
N LEU A 18 -6.92 4.99 0.14
CA LEU A 18 -8.04 5.94 0.22
C LEU A 18 -8.67 5.97 1.61
N PHE A 19 -8.75 4.81 2.28
CA PHE A 19 -9.47 4.68 3.55
C PHE A 19 -8.53 4.63 4.76
N GLY A 20 -7.41 3.95 4.64
CA GLY A 20 -6.48 3.70 5.75
C GLY A 20 -5.93 4.98 6.37
N PRO A 21 -5.17 5.81 5.63
CA PRO A 21 -4.64 7.06 6.15
C PRO A 21 -5.70 8.07 6.55
N ALA A 22 -6.81 8.17 5.80
CA ALA A 22 -7.91 9.07 6.12
C ALA A 22 -8.57 8.67 7.44
N SER A 23 -8.87 7.39 7.64
CA SER A 23 -9.39 6.88 8.91
C SER A 23 -8.41 7.11 10.06
N ALA A 24 -7.13 6.83 9.85
CA ALA A 24 -6.10 7.04 10.85
C ALA A 24 -5.97 8.50 11.29
N ALA A 25 -6.11 9.43 10.35
CA ALA A 25 -6.07 10.87 10.63
C ALA A 25 -7.18 11.32 11.59
N THR A 26 -8.33 10.67 11.60
CA THR A 26 -9.48 11.07 12.45
C THR A 26 -9.25 10.85 13.94
N TRP A 27 -8.33 9.96 14.33
CA TRP A 27 -8.04 9.65 15.73
C TRP A 27 -6.56 9.81 16.10
N GLY A 28 -5.65 9.56 15.18
CA GLY A 28 -4.21 9.69 15.39
C GLY A 28 -3.59 10.96 14.80
N GLY A 29 -4.43 11.84 14.23
CA GLY A 29 -4.03 13.14 13.73
C GLY A 29 -2.93 13.09 12.67
N VAL A 30 -2.16 14.17 12.61
CA VAL A 30 -1.03 14.32 11.67
C VAL A 30 0.05 13.26 11.90
N GLY A 31 0.26 12.84 13.15
CA GLY A 31 1.23 11.81 13.49
C GLY A 31 0.95 10.49 12.78
N ALA A 32 -0.30 10.03 12.76
CA ALA A 32 -0.69 8.81 12.06
C ALA A 32 -0.42 8.89 10.54
N VAL A 33 -0.72 10.03 9.91
CA VAL A 33 -0.50 10.25 8.48
C VAL A 33 1.00 10.25 8.15
N ILE A 34 1.80 10.96 8.94
CA ILE A 34 3.26 10.99 8.77
C ILE A 34 3.86 9.60 8.98
N GLY A 35 3.43 8.89 10.04
CA GLY A 35 3.89 7.53 10.31
C GLY A 35 3.58 6.58 9.16
N TYR A 36 2.38 6.66 8.59
CA TYR A 36 1.99 5.89 7.42
C TYR A 36 2.87 6.23 6.20
N ALA A 37 3.05 7.51 5.88
CA ALA A 37 3.87 7.96 4.76
C ALA A 37 5.34 7.52 4.89
N LEU A 38 5.93 7.70 6.05
CA LEU A 38 7.29 7.25 6.33
C LEU A 38 7.39 5.72 6.30
N GLY A 39 6.39 5.00 6.81
CA GLY A 39 6.33 3.54 6.76
C GLY A 39 6.27 2.98 5.34
N THR A 40 5.61 3.67 4.42
CA THR A 40 5.61 3.27 3.00
C THR A 40 6.93 3.57 2.29
N ALA A 41 7.60 4.67 2.61
CA ALA A 41 8.84 5.09 1.98
C ALA A 41 10.08 4.35 2.53
N PHE A 42 10.11 4.04 3.82
CA PHE A 42 11.27 3.47 4.50
C PHE A 42 11.78 2.15 3.89
N PRO A 43 10.94 1.18 3.52
CA PRO A 43 11.39 -0.06 2.89
C PRO A 43 12.13 0.14 1.58
N LEU A 44 11.84 1.21 0.83
CA LEU A 44 12.53 1.53 -0.42
C LEU A 44 14.02 1.78 -0.16
N PHE A 45 14.35 2.56 0.87
CA PHE A 45 15.75 2.83 1.25
C PHE A 45 16.46 1.55 1.71
N ILE A 46 15.76 0.67 2.43
CA ILE A 46 16.32 -0.63 2.82
C ILE A 46 16.57 -1.49 1.59
N LEU A 47 15.62 -1.59 0.67
CA LEU A 47 15.71 -2.42 -0.52
C LEU A 47 16.80 -1.96 -1.49
N ILE A 48 17.05 -0.66 -1.61
CA ILE A 48 18.18 -0.14 -2.41
C ILE A 48 19.51 -0.74 -1.93
N ASN A 49 19.73 -0.75 -0.62
CA ASN A 49 20.99 -1.22 -0.04
C ASN A 49 21.07 -2.75 0.10
N LEU A 50 19.96 -3.38 0.49
CA LEU A 50 19.90 -4.82 0.71
C LEU A 50 19.70 -5.61 -0.59
N GLY A 51 18.94 -5.11 -1.54
CA GLY A 51 18.59 -5.81 -2.77
C GLY A 51 19.83 -6.23 -3.57
N GLU A 52 20.81 -5.34 -3.71
CA GLU A 52 22.06 -5.66 -4.39
C GLU A 52 22.88 -6.73 -3.64
N LYS A 53 22.98 -6.59 -2.32
CA LYS A 53 23.67 -7.58 -1.48
C LYS A 53 22.99 -8.94 -1.52
N PHE A 54 21.66 -8.97 -1.48
CA PHE A 54 20.89 -10.22 -1.60
C PHE A 54 21.12 -10.91 -2.94
N ARG A 55 21.09 -10.17 -4.04
CA ARG A 55 21.36 -10.74 -5.39
C ARG A 55 22.77 -11.31 -5.51
N LYS A 56 23.77 -10.66 -4.91
CA LYS A 56 25.14 -11.15 -4.89
C LYS A 56 25.30 -12.41 -4.05
N LEU A 57 24.64 -12.47 -2.88
CA LEU A 57 24.74 -13.60 -1.96
C LEU A 57 23.89 -14.81 -2.41
N PHE A 58 22.75 -14.56 -3.05
CA PHE A 58 21.80 -15.60 -3.47
C PHE A 58 21.40 -15.46 -4.94
N PRO A 59 22.33 -15.63 -5.89
CA PRO A 59 22.07 -15.36 -7.32
C PRO A 59 21.00 -16.28 -7.92
N LYS A 60 20.72 -17.43 -7.30
CA LYS A 60 19.70 -18.39 -7.74
C LYS A 60 18.32 -18.14 -7.14
N ALA A 61 18.23 -17.35 -6.08
CA ALA A 61 16.96 -17.05 -5.42
C ALA A 61 16.24 -15.88 -6.11
N LYS A 62 14.97 -16.08 -6.47
CA LYS A 62 14.11 -15.07 -7.11
C LYS A 62 13.17 -14.39 -6.11
N THR A 63 12.99 -14.98 -4.94
CA THR A 63 12.08 -14.48 -3.91
C THR A 63 12.71 -14.54 -2.53
N LEU A 64 12.23 -13.72 -1.60
CA LEU A 64 12.67 -13.76 -0.21
C LEU A 64 12.47 -15.16 0.42
N ILE A 65 11.37 -15.82 0.07
CA ILE A 65 11.04 -17.16 0.59
C ILE A 65 12.07 -18.21 0.13
N GLU A 66 12.57 -18.11 -1.11
CA GLU A 66 13.65 -18.99 -1.60
C GLU A 66 14.95 -18.78 -0.85
N VAL A 67 15.29 -17.53 -0.52
CA VAL A 67 16.45 -17.21 0.33
C VAL A 67 16.32 -17.86 1.69
N ILE A 68 15.14 -17.80 2.31
CA ILE A 68 14.87 -18.45 3.59
C ILE A 68 15.06 -19.95 3.49
N ARG A 69 14.57 -20.58 2.41
CA ARG A 69 14.76 -22.01 2.17
C ARG A 69 16.22 -22.40 2.07
N LEU A 70 17.01 -21.60 1.34
CA LEU A 70 18.44 -21.88 1.12
C LEU A 70 19.28 -21.71 2.40
N LYS A 71 18.95 -20.70 3.21
CA LYS A 71 19.73 -20.33 4.38
C LYS A 71 19.30 -21.05 5.66
N PHE A 72 18.01 -21.23 5.88
CA PHE A 72 17.43 -21.70 7.14
C PHE A 72 16.75 -23.08 7.04
N GLY A 73 16.69 -23.66 5.85
CA GLY A 73 16.16 -25.00 5.65
C GLY A 73 14.64 -25.10 5.49
N LYS A 74 14.16 -26.35 5.36
CA LYS A 74 12.79 -26.64 4.93
C LYS A 74 11.70 -26.28 5.96
N ASN A 75 11.99 -26.40 7.25
CA ASN A 75 10.96 -26.21 8.29
C ASN A 75 10.59 -24.72 8.42
N LEU A 76 11.59 -23.83 8.51
CA LEU A 76 11.35 -22.41 8.55
C LEU A 76 10.74 -21.91 7.22
N PHE A 77 11.17 -22.46 6.09
CA PHE A 77 10.56 -22.18 4.78
C PHE A 77 9.05 -22.46 4.77
N LYS A 78 8.59 -23.62 5.27
CA LYS A 78 7.16 -23.95 5.32
C LYS A 78 6.35 -22.97 6.17
N LEU A 79 6.89 -22.61 7.35
CA LEU A 79 6.25 -21.65 8.23
C LEU A 79 6.13 -20.28 7.56
N ILE A 80 7.22 -19.76 7.01
CA ILE A 80 7.21 -18.43 6.36
C ILE A 80 6.36 -18.44 5.09
N LEU A 81 6.35 -19.54 4.33
CA LEU A 81 5.48 -19.70 3.18
C LEU A 81 4.00 -19.62 3.59
N PHE A 82 3.61 -20.34 4.63
CA PHE A 82 2.24 -20.30 5.16
C PHE A 82 1.85 -18.88 5.60
N LEU A 83 2.72 -18.23 6.40
CA LEU A 83 2.47 -16.86 6.87
C LEU A 83 2.40 -15.87 5.70
N SER A 84 3.22 -16.02 4.67
CA SER A 84 3.19 -15.16 3.49
C SER A 84 1.91 -15.33 2.68
N ILE A 85 1.44 -16.56 2.49
CA ILE A 85 0.16 -16.83 1.80
C ILE A 85 -0.99 -16.22 2.60
N PHE A 86 -1.01 -16.44 3.91
CA PHE A 86 -2.05 -15.89 4.78
C PHE A 86 -2.06 -14.35 4.76
N TYR A 87 -0.88 -13.73 4.85
CA TYR A 87 -0.72 -12.28 4.74
C TYR A 87 -1.25 -11.76 3.40
N MET A 88 -0.85 -12.37 2.28
CA MET A 88 -1.30 -11.94 0.94
C MET A 88 -2.81 -12.11 0.75
N LEU A 89 -3.41 -13.15 1.36
CA LEU A 89 -4.87 -13.35 1.36
C LEU A 89 -5.59 -12.22 2.10
N ILE A 90 -5.12 -11.85 3.29
CA ILE A 90 -5.69 -10.73 4.06
C ILE A 90 -5.59 -9.43 3.26
N PHE A 91 -4.43 -9.19 2.63
CA PHE A 91 -4.21 -8.01 1.81
C PHE A 91 -5.18 -7.95 0.62
N LEU A 92 -5.36 -9.08 -0.08
CA LEU A 92 -6.33 -9.20 -1.17
C LEU A 92 -7.76 -8.91 -0.70
N ILE A 93 -8.17 -9.47 0.44
CA ILE A 93 -9.51 -9.22 1.01
C ILE A 93 -9.68 -7.73 1.31
N ALA A 94 -8.68 -7.09 1.92
CA ALA A 94 -8.74 -5.67 2.26
C ALA A 94 -8.90 -4.79 1.01
N GLU A 95 -8.11 -5.05 -0.05
CA GLU A 95 -8.17 -4.30 -1.30
C GLU A 95 -9.50 -4.49 -2.02
N VAL A 96 -9.97 -5.72 -2.18
CA VAL A 96 -11.26 -6.01 -2.82
C VAL A 96 -12.41 -5.39 -2.04
N THR A 97 -12.36 -5.43 -0.71
CA THR A 97 -13.37 -4.80 0.14
C THR A 97 -13.37 -3.29 -0.04
N ALA A 98 -12.20 -2.65 -0.05
CA ALA A 98 -12.08 -1.20 -0.22
C ALA A 98 -12.66 -0.74 -1.57
N VAL A 99 -12.32 -1.42 -2.68
CA VAL A 99 -12.90 -1.14 -4.00
C VAL A 99 -14.41 -1.33 -3.98
N SER A 100 -14.87 -2.43 -3.39
CA SER A 100 -16.31 -2.73 -3.34
C SER A 100 -17.09 -1.69 -2.54
N MET A 101 -16.55 -1.23 -1.41
CA MET A 101 -17.14 -0.16 -0.61
C MET A 101 -17.23 1.16 -1.38
N LEU A 102 -16.16 1.51 -2.12
CA LEU A 102 -16.13 2.72 -2.94
C LEU A 102 -17.22 2.68 -4.03
N ILE A 103 -17.29 1.58 -4.77
CA ILE A 103 -18.29 1.40 -5.83
C ILE A 103 -19.73 1.36 -5.27
N ASN A 104 -19.92 0.71 -4.14
CA ASN A 104 -21.21 0.72 -3.45
C ASN A 104 -21.62 2.13 -3.05
N TYR A 105 -20.71 2.92 -2.51
CA TYR A 105 -20.96 4.32 -2.13
C TYR A 105 -21.37 5.19 -3.32
N ILE A 106 -20.73 5.01 -4.49
CA ILE A 106 -20.98 5.83 -5.68
C ILE A 106 -22.24 5.37 -6.45
N SER A 107 -22.44 4.05 -6.60
CA SER A 107 -23.45 3.47 -7.51
C SER A 107 -24.55 2.70 -6.83
N GLY A 108 -24.46 2.43 -5.53
CA GLY A 108 -25.38 1.55 -4.82
C GLY A 108 -25.23 0.05 -5.16
N THR A 109 -24.25 -0.32 -5.99
CA THR A 109 -24.02 -1.73 -6.38
C THR A 109 -23.64 -2.55 -5.16
N SER A 110 -24.20 -3.76 -5.03
CA SER A 110 -23.88 -4.63 -3.90
C SER A 110 -22.42 -5.04 -3.85
N LEU A 111 -21.85 -5.06 -2.64
CA LEU A 111 -20.42 -5.28 -2.39
C LEU A 111 -19.89 -6.55 -3.05
N TRP A 112 -20.62 -7.65 -2.94
CA TRP A 112 -20.17 -8.94 -3.42
C TRP A 112 -20.17 -9.05 -4.96
N ILE A 113 -21.06 -8.32 -5.67
CA ILE A 113 -21.04 -8.26 -7.14
C ILE A 113 -19.75 -7.58 -7.62
N THR A 114 -19.43 -6.45 -7.04
CA THR A 114 -18.16 -5.74 -7.34
C THR A 114 -16.96 -6.61 -7.00
N ALA A 115 -16.96 -7.26 -5.84
CA ALA A 115 -15.89 -8.16 -5.43
C ALA A 115 -15.67 -9.29 -6.44
N LEU A 116 -16.74 -9.95 -6.90
CA LEU A 116 -16.65 -11.01 -7.91
C LEU A 116 -16.07 -10.49 -9.23
N ILE A 117 -16.52 -9.34 -9.71
CA ILE A 117 -16.03 -8.76 -10.96
C ILE A 117 -14.53 -8.46 -10.85
N VAL A 118 -14.09 -7.83 -9.75
CA VAL A 118 -12.69 -7.49 -9.51
C VAL A 118 -11.82 -8.74 -9.41
N ILE A 119 -12.26 -9.75 -8.64
CA ILE A 119 -11.48 -10.98 -8.48
C ILE A 119 -11.40 -11.74 -9.80
N LEU A 120 -12.50 -11.92 -10.51
CA LEU A 120 -12.52 -12.67 -11.77
C LEU A 120 -11.68 -11.97 -12.86
N SER A 121 -11.83 -10.66 -13.01
CA SER A 121 -11.03 -9.91 -13.97
C SER A 121 -9.53 -10.00 -13.67
N SER A 122 -9.16 -9.84 -12.40
CA SER A 122 -7.76 -9.95 -11.95
C SER A 122 -7.20 -11.36 -12.15
N LEU A 123 -8.00 -12.38 -11.88
CA LEU A 123 -7.62 -13.78 -12.10
C LEU A 123 -7.37 -14.06 -13.59
N ILE A 124 -8.29 -13.62 -14.45
CA ILE A 124 -8.20 -13.86 -15.90
C ILE A 124 -6.90 -13.26 -16.46
N TYR A 125 -6.66 -11.97 -16.26
CA TYR A 125 -5.45 -11.37 -16.84
C TYR A 125 -4.16 -11.90 -16.23
N THR A 126 -4.19 -12.28 -14.96
CA THR A 126 -3.02 -12.85 -14.27
C THR A 126 -2.70 -14.27 -14.76
N LEU A 127 -3.72 -15.10 -14.98
CA LEU A 127 -3.54 -16.46 -15.50
C LEU A 127 -2.98 -16.44 -16.93
N TYR A 128 -3.46 -15.54 -17.77
CA TYR A 128 -3.00 -15.46 -19.18
C TYR A 128 -1.64 -14.77 -19.33
N GLY A 129 -1.40 -13.70 -18.61
CA GLY A 129 -0.22 -12.84 -18.84
C GLY A 129 0.85 -12.90 -17.75
N GLY A 130 0.55 -13.51 -16.60
CA GLY A 130 1.47 -13.62 -15.47
C GLY A 130 2.03 -12.28 -14.99
N LEU A 131 3.27 -12.27 -14.53
CA LEU A 131 3.96 -11.09 -14.02
C LEU A 131 4.09 -9.96 -15.08
N ARG A 132 4.24 -10.32 -16.36
CA ARG A 132 4.36 -9.31 -17.44
C ARG A 132 3.07 -8.51 -17.61
N ALA A 133 1.93 -9.18 -17.57
CA ALA A 133 0.63 -8.50 -17.63
C ALA A 133 0.42 -7.61 -16.40
N SER A 134 0.77 -8.08 -15.22
CA SER A 134 0.71 -7.26 -13.99
C SER A 134 1.56 -5.99 -14.12
N ILE A 135 2.82 -6.08 -14.56
CA ILE A 135 3.68 -4.91 -14.74
C ILE A 135 3.10 -3.95 -15.78
N PHE A 136 2.50 -4.47 -16.85
CA PHE A 136 1.87 -3.64 -17.88
C PHE A 136 0.66 -2.87 -17.34
N THR A 137 -0.23 -3.55 -16.62
CA THR A 137 -1.40 -2.91 -15.99
C THR A 137 -0.99 -1.90 -14.92
N ASP A 138 0.02 -2.21 -14.11
CA ASP A 138 0.57 -1.30 -13.10
C ASP A 138 1.10 0.01 -13.75
N ASN A 139 1.75 -0.08 -14.91
CA ASN A 139 2.25 1.10 -15.61
C ASN A 139 1.11 2.00 -16.12
N ILE A 140 0.03 1.41 -16.63
CA ILE A 140 -1.17 2.17 -17.03
C ILE A 140 -1.80 2.82 -15.79
N GLN A 141 -1.96 2.08 -14.71
CA GLN A 141 -2.51 2.60 -13.45
C GLN A 141 -1.67 3.75 -12.91
N PHE A 142 -0.34 3.67 -13.00
CA PHE A 142 0.55 4.76 -12.59
C PHE A 142 0.27 6.06 -13.34
N ILE A 143 0.09 6.00 -14.66
CA ILE A 143 -0.23 7.18 -15.47
C ILE A 143 -1.57 7.77 -15.05
N ILE A 144 -2.60 6.94 -14.91
CA ILE A 144 -3.94 7.37 -14.47
C ILE A 144 -3.85 8.00 -13.08
N PHE A 145 -3.11 7.39 -12.16
CA PHE A 145 -2.92 7.89 -10.81
C PHE A 145 -2.27 9.28 -10.79
N ILE A 146 -1.22 9.50 -11.57
CA ILE A 146 -0.57 10.83 -11.68
C ILE A 146 -1.54 11.88 -12.21
N ILE A 147 -2.33 11.55 -13.23
CA ILE A 147 -3.34 12.49 -13.78
C ILE A 147 -4.37 12.84 -12.71
N LEU A 148 -4.92 11.84 -12.00
CA LEU A 148 -5.88 12.06 -10.93
C LEU A 148 -5.30 12.87 -9.77
N LEU A 149 -4.03 12.65 -9.45
CA LEU A 149 -3.32 13.41 -8.41
C LEU A 149 -3.19 14.89 -8.80
N ILE A 150 -2.81 15.17 -10.04
CA ILE A 150 -2.71 16.54 -10.56
C ILE A 150 -4.08 17.23 -10.53
N ILE A 151 -5.13 16.55 -10.99
CA ILE A 151 -6.50 17.08 -10.97
C ILE A 151 -6.94 17.38 -9.54
N SER A 152 -6.75 16.44 -8.62
CA SER A 152 -7.13 16.60 -7.21
C SER A 152 -6.36 17.74 -6.55
N PHE A 153 -5.07 17.88 -6.83
CA PHE A 153 -4.25 18.95 -6.28
C PHE A 153 -4.63 20.32 -6.86
N SER A 154 -4.90 20.39 -8.17
CA SER A 154 -5.38 21.60 -8.82
C SER A 154 -6.75 22.03 -8.27
N TYR A 155 -7.63 21.07 -8.03
CA TYR A 155 -8.92 21.31 -7.41
C TYR A 155 -8.77 21.87 -5.98
N LEU A 156 -7.89 21.28 -5.17
CA LEU A 156 -7.61 21.76 -3.81
C LEU A 156 -7.08 23.20 -3.78
N ILE A 157 -6.21 23.57 -4.73
CA ILE A 157 -5.68 24.95 -4.83
C ILE A 157 -6.77 25.93 -5.28
N SER A 158 -7.65 25.50 -6.18
CA SER A 158 -8.74 26.34 -6.71
C SER A 158 -9.90 26.51 -5.73
N PHE A 159 -10.01 25.65 -4.73
CA PHE A 159 -11.05 25.74 -3.71
C PHE A 159 -10.74 26.87 -2.73
N ASN A 160 -11.63 27.86 -2.67
CA ASN A 160 -11.58 28.89 -1.66
C ASN A 160 -11.59 28.27 -0.25
N SER A 161 -10.71 28.76 0.59
CA SER A 161 -10.35 28.28 1.93
C SER A 161 -11.51 28.09 2.94
N GLU A 162 -12.73 28.49 2.61
CA GLU A 162 -13.88 28.37 3.51
C GLU A 162 -14.32 26.92 3.77
N GLN A 163 -14.14 26.02 2.81
CA GLN A 163 -14.51 24.59 2.99
C GLN A 163 -13.37 23.74 3.58
N PHE A 164 -12.12 24.13 3.39
CA PHE A 164 -10.95 23.54 4.03
C PHE A 164 -10.59 24.29 5.30
N ASN A 165 -11.50 24.27 6.27
CA ASN A 165 -11.32 25.08 7.46
C ASN A 165 -10.46 24.32 8.47
N ILE A 166 -9.11 24.43 8.32
CA ILE A 166 -8.16 24.02 9.35
C ILE A 166 -8.55 24.64 10.69
N ASP A 167 -9.17 25.79 10.69
CA ASP A 167 -9.64 26.47 11.89
C ASP A 167 -10.80 25.74 12.55
N LEU A 168 -11.65 25.03 11.80
CA LEU A 168 -12.65 24.12 12.40
C LEU A 168 -12.02 22.93 13.11
N ILE A 169 -10.92 22.39 12.59
CA ILE A 169 -10.16 21.32 13.26
C ILE A 169 -9.47 21.88 14.49
N LYS A 170 -8.87 23.06 14.40
CA LYS A 170 -8.26 23.76 15.55
C LYS A 170 -9.26 24.07 16.65
N LEU A 171 -10.48 24.44 16.28
CA LEU A 171 -11.56 24.75 17.23
C LEU A 171 -12.14 23.50 17.89
N ASN A 172 -12.42 22.47 17.09
CA ASN A 172 -13.14 21.27 17.56
C ASN A 172 -12.22 20.16 18.08
N LYS A 173 -11.04 19.98 17.47
CA LYS A 173 -10.08 18.91 17.81
C LYS A 173 -8.65 19.39 17.66
N PRO A 174 -8.20 20.40 18.42
CA PRO A 174 -6.86 20.97 18.28
C PRO A 174 -5.75 19.95 18.54
N PHE A 175 -6.01 18.96 19.36
CA PHE A 175 -5.06 17.90 19.69
C PHE A 175 -4.63 17.07 18.48
N LEU A 176 -5.45 16.93 17.44
CA LEU A 176 -5.09 16.17 16.23
C LEU A 176 -3.95 16.84 15.43
N LEU A 177 -3.76 18.15 15.60
CA LEU A 177 -2.70 18.93 14.95
C LEU A 177 -1.51 19.20 15.88
N SER A 178 -1.62 18.88 17.17
CA SER A 178 -0.60 19.19 18.18
C SER A 178 0.55 18.17 18.15
N SER A 179 1.79 18.66 18.18
CA SER A 179 2.99 17.85 18.37
C SER A 179 3.12 17.30 19.80
N ASP A 180 2.52 17.97 20.78
CA ASP A 180 2.65 17.64 22.19
C ASP A 180 1.63 16.58 22.65
N TYR A 181 0.70 16.23 21.78
CA TYR A 181 -0.29 15.21 22.08
C TYR A 181 0.30 13.80 21.88
N VAL A 182 0.65 13.16 22.97
CA VAL A 182 1.30 11.82 22.98
C VAL A 182 0.61 10.79 22.07
N PRO A 183 -0.73 10.70 22.00
CA PRO A 183 -1.38 9.77 21.07
C PRO A 183 -1.04 9.99 19.58
N ASN A 184 -0.72 11.20 19.15
CA ASN A 184 -0.27 11.45 17.77
C ASN A 184 1.08 10.77 17.50
N PHE A 185 2.01 10.84 18.44
CA PHE A 185 3.31 10.19 18.32
C PHE A 185 3.18 8.67 18.35
N THR A 186 2.40 8.13 19.30
CA THR A 186 2.16 6.68 19.37
C THR A 186 1.44 6.16 18.15
N ALA A 187 0.44 6.89 17.62
CA ALA A 187 -0.21 6.56 16.37
C ALA A 187 0.78 6.57 15.19
N GLY A 188 1.68 7.56 15.14
CA GLY A 188 2.74 7.62 14.15
C GLY A 188 3.62 6.38 14.16
N LEU A 189 4.11 5.95 15.32
CA LEU A 189 4.90 4.72 15.46
C LEU A 189 4.09 3.47 15.14
N THR A 190 2.82 3.42 15.58
CA THR A 190 1.91 2.30 15.33
C THR A 190 1.65 2.11 13.84
N PHE A 191 1.64 3.17 13.04
CA PHE A 191 1.53 3.04 11.58
C PHE A 191 2.88 2.82 10.92
N PHE A 192 3.92 3.50 11.36
CA PHE A 192 5.24 3.36 10.76
C PHE A 192 5.75 1.92 10.78
N ILE A 193 5.73 1.27 11.91
CA ILE A 193 6.32 -0.07 12.09
C ILE A 193 5.59 -1.13 11.25
N PRO A 194 4.26 -1.32 11.36
CA PRO A 194 3.56 -2.33 10.57
C PRO A 194 3.59 -2.03 9.06
N VAL A 195 3.42 -0.78 8.65
CA VAL A 195 3.42 -0.41 7.23
C VAL A 195 4.80 -0.64 6.61
N ALA A 196 5.88 -0.29 7.32
CA ALA A 196 7.23 -0.59 6.88
C ALA A 196 7.48 -2.11 6.79
N ALA A 197 7.05 -2.87 7.80
CA ALA A 197 7.20 -4.32 7.81
C ALA A 197 6.39 -4.98 6.68
N THR A 198 5.13 -4.60 6.49
CA THR A 198 4.28 -5.17 5.42
C THR A 198 4.87 -4.93 4.04
N ASN A 199 5.34 -3.72 3.75
CA ASN A 199 5.97 -3.40 2.46
C ASN A 199 7.31 -4.13 2.26
N LEU A 200 8.11 -4.30 3.33
CA LEU A 200 9.38 -5.01 3.26
C LEU A 200 9.19 -6.51 2.99
N PHE A 201 8.18 -7.12 3.59
CA PHE A 201 7.89 -8.56 3.44
C PHE A 201 6.91 -8.88 2.29
N HIS A 202 6.41 -7.87 1.59
CA HIS A 202 5.53 -8.08 0.45
C HIS A 202 6.25 -8.79 -0.69
N GLN A 203 5.80 -10.02 -1.03
CA GLN A 203 6.47 -10.87 -2.02
C GLN A 203 6.56 -10.23 -3.41
N GLY A 204 5.55 -9.50 -3.82
CA GLY A 204 5.54 -8.77 -5.10
C GLY A 204 6.69 -7.77 -5.24
N ASN A 205 7.13 -7.16 -4.13
CA ASN A 205 8.23 -6.19 -4.14
C ASN A 205 9.59 -6.86 -4.42
N TRP A 206 9.78 -8.10 -3.98
CA TRP A 206 11.00 -8.87 -4.24
C TRP A 206 11.06 -9.48 -5.64
N GLN A 207 9.93 -9.61 -6.33
CA GLN A 207 9.84 -10.15 -7.68
C GLN A 207 10.02 -9.10 -8.78
N ARG A 208 9.83 -7.82 -8.45
CA ARG A 208 10.02 -6.66 -9.34
C ARG A 208 11.43 -6.11 -9.22
#